data_a746604a736514bf772fafba6ace1667
#
_entry.id   a746604a736514bf772fafba6ace1667
#
_cell.length_a   1.000
_cell.length_b   1.000
_cell.length_c   1.000
_cell.angle_alpha   90.00
_cell.angle_beta   90.00
_cell.angle_gamma   90.00
#
_symmetry.space_group_name_H-M   'P 1'
#
loop_
_entity.id
_entity.type
_entity.pdbx_description
1 polymer ?
#
loop_
_entity_poly.entity_id
_entity_poly.type
_entity_poly.pdbx_seq_one_letter_code
_entity_poly.pdbx_strand_id
1 'polypeptide(L)'
;MEKPIVFNAKECPECNIPKGWGHEIIFENNEKYCGKLLVFKKGCKFSMHYHMIKDEAWYVKEGEFLYRSIDTETAITNEQKLTEGDAVRQRPGQPHQLEALMDG
;
A
#
# COMPACT_ATOMS: atom_id res chain seq x y z
N MET A 1 -8.96 -0.55 -32.80
CA MET A 1 -8.72 -0.58 -31.35
C MET A 1 -8.63 -2.04 -30.87
N GLU A 2 -7.59 -2.33 -30.14
CA GLU A 2 -7.45 -3.65 -29.53
C GLU A 2 -8.46 -3.86 -28.41
N LYS A 3 -8.89 -5.10 -28.22
CA LYS A 3 -9.75 -5.45 -27.10
C LYS A 3 -8.96 -5.37 -25.81
N PRO A 4 -9.56 -4.89 -24.71
CA PRO A 4 -8.92 -4.97 -23.41
C PRO A 4 -8.55 -6.41 -23.07
N ILE A 5 -7.39 -6.58 -22.44
CA ILE A 5 -6.92 -7.89 -21.97
C ILE A 5 -7.40 -8.07 -20.53
N VAL A 6 -8.13 -9.16 -20.30
CA VAL A 6 -8.58 -9.53 -18.95
C VAL A 6 -7.76 -10.72 -18.49
N PHE A 7 -7.20 -10.63 -17.31
CA PHE A 7 -6.41 -11.71 -16.73
C PHE A 7 -6.63 -11.79 -15.22
N ASN A 8 -6.31 -12.95 -14.64
CA ASN A 8 -6.39 -13.14 -13.21
C ASN A 8 -5.03 -12.82 -12.57
N ALA A 9 -4.89 -11.62 -12.02
CA ALA A 9 -3.62 -11.17 -11.43
C ALA A 9 -3.22 -12.01 -10.21
N LYS A 10 -4.20 -12.53 -9.46
CA LYS A 10 -3.94 -13.38 -8.31
C LYS A 10 -3.24 -14.67 -8.68
N GLU A 11 -3.54 -15.21 -9.86
CA GLU A 11 -2.95 -16.46 -10.38
C GLU A 11 -1.75 -16.22 -11.29
N CYS A 12 -1.36 -14.98 -11.50
CA CYS A 12 -0.23 -14.59 -12.36
C CYS A 12 1.06 -14.61 -11.51
N PRO A 13 1.99 -15.59 -11.74
CA PRO A 13 3.20 -15.69 -10.92
C PRO A 13 4.07 -14.43 -10.95
N GLU A 14 4.27 -13.83 -12.12
CA GLU A 14 5.07 -12.62 -12.25
C GLU A 14 4.41 -11.37 -11.67
N CYS A 15 3.09 -11.41 -11.39
CA CYS A 15 2.37 -10.32 -10.74
C CYS A 15 2.57 -10.32 -9.22
N ASN A 16 2.95 -11.47 -8.66
CA ASN A 16 3.06 -11.66 -7.21
C ASN A 16 4.52 -11.48 -6.76
N ILE A 17 4.77 -10.43 -6.00
CA ILE A 17 6.10 -10.06 -5.52
C ILE A 17 6.18 -10.30 -4.01
N PRO A 18 7.03 -11.25 -3.54
CA PRO A 18 7.21 -11.48 -2.12
C PRO A 18 7.81 -10.26 -1.42
N LYS A 19 7.34 -9.99 -0.21
CA LYS A 19 7.85 -8.95 0.67
C LYS A 19 8.01 -9.50 2.08
N GLY A 20 8.86 -8.90 2.90
CA GLY A 20 9.03 -9.32 4.29
C GLY A 20 7.74 -9.25 5.11
N TRP A 21 6.81 -8.37 4.75
CA TRP A 21 5.53 -8.17 5.43
C TRP A 21 4.37 -8.96 4.80
N GLY A 22 4.58 -9.64 3.68
CA GLY A 22 3.55 -10.36 2.93
C GLY A 22 3.91 -10.42 1.46
N HIS A 23 3.06 -9.89 0.61
CA HIS A 23 3.34 -9.80 -0.82
C HIS A 23 2.52 -8.69 -1.50
N GLU A 24 2.97 -8.31 -2.69
CA GLU A 24 2.24 -7.41 -3.56
C GLU A 24 1.69 -8.20 -4.76
N ILE A 25 0.50 -7.85 -5.19
CA ILE A 25 -0.05 -8.32 -6.47
C ILE A 25 -0.12 -7.10 -7.38
N ILE A 26 0.82 -6.99 -8.32
CA ILE A 26 0.90 -5.86 -9.25
C ILE A 26 0.12 -6.22 -10.50
N PHE A 27 -1.02 -5.56 -10.71
CA PHE A 27 -1.88 -5.85 -11.87
C PHE A 27 -1.73 -4.81 -12.99
N GLU A 28 -1.09 -3.69 -12.74
CA GLU A 28 -0.75 -2.70 -13.75
C GLU A 28 0.43 -1.85 -13.29
N ASN A 29 1.40 -1.66 -14.18
CA ASN A 29 2.53 -0.78 -13.90
C ASN A 29 2.98 -0.15 -15.21
N ASN A 30 2.72 1.13 -15.37
CA ASN A 30 3.07 1.89 -16.58
C ASN A 30 3.58 3.28 -16.17
N GLU A 31 3.87 4.10 -17.17
CA GLU A 31 4.45 5.43 -16.96
C GLU A 31 3.51 6.42 -16.24
N LYS A 32 2.21 6.13 -16.21
CA LYS A 32 1.20 7.01 -15.64
C LYS A 32 0.77 6.58 -14.25
N TYR A 33 0.69 5.28 -13.99
CA TYR A 33 0.21 4.77 -12.71
C TYR A 33 0.66 3.34 -12.45
N CYS A 34 0.55 2.94 -11.20
CA CYS A 34 0.75 1.56 -10.77
C CYS A 34 -0.48 1.14 -9.96
N GLY A 35 -1.09 0.02 -10.37
CA GLY A 35 -2.21 -0.58 -9.64
C GLY A 35 -1.74 -1.86 -8.98
N LYS A 36 -1.92 -1.96 -7.64
CA LYS A 36 -1.50 -3.15 -6.91
C LYS A 36 -2.29 -3.37 -5.63
N LEU A 37 -2.33 -4.61 -5.19
CA LEU A 37 -2.82 -4.99 -3.87
C LEU A 37 -1.61 -5.24 -2.97
N LEU A 38 -1.69 -4.77 -1.73
CA LEU A 38 -0.73 -5.07 -0.69
C LEU A 38 -1.39 -6.06 0.26
N VAL A 39 -0.82 -7.25 0.39
CA VAL A 39 -1.34 -8.32 1.24
C VAL A 39 -0.39 -8.53 2.40
N PHE A 40 -0.87 -8.26 3.61
CA PHE A 40 -0.06 -8.27 4.82
C PHE A 40 -0.35 -9.47 5.71
N LYS A 41 0.69 -9.95 6.38
CA LYS A 41 0.56 -10.90 7.48
C LYS A 41 0.47 -10.14 8.79
N LYS A 42 -0.39 -10.60 9.69
CA LYS A 42 -0.55 -10.03 11.03
C LYS A 42 0.81 -9.79 11.71
N GLY A 43 0.98 -8.60 12.28
CA GLY A 43 2.18 -8.20 13.01
C GLY A 43 3.32 -7.71 12.14
N CYS A 44 3.17 -7.73 10.81
CA CYS A 44 4.22 -7.30 9.90
C CYS A 44 4.01 -5.85 9.46
N LYS A 45 5.11 -5.20 9.14
CA LYS A 45 5.13 -3.80 8.70
C LYS A 45 6.31 -3.57 7.77
N PHE A 46 6.23 -2.52 6.97
CA PHE A 46 7.40 -2.01 6.27
C PHE A 46 8.03 -0.85 7.06
N SER A 47 9.26 -0.48 6.70
CA SER A 47 9.95 0.63 7.35
C SER A 47 9.30 1.97 7.02
N MET A 48 9.37 2.92 7.95
CA MET A 48 8.99 4.31 7.68
C MET A 48 9.78 4.82 6.47
N HIS A 49 9.05 5.31 5.45
CA HIS A 49 9.69 5.84 4.24
C HIS A 49 8.82 6.92 3.60
N TYR A 50 9.38 7.60 2.63
CA TYR A 50 8.66 8.59 1.83
C TYR A 50 9.09 8.47 0.37
N HIS A 51 8.25 8.99 -0.51
CA HIS A 51 8.55 9.07 -1.94
C HIS A 51 8.67 10.53 -2.33
N MET A 52 9.67 10.85 -3.16
CA MET A 52 9.89 12.23 -3.60
C MET A 52 8.86 12.69 -4.63
N ILE A 53 8.41 11.78 -5.49
CA ILE A 53 7.55 12.11 -6.64
C ILE A 53 6.20 11.41 -6.54
N LYS A 54 6.16 10.18 -6.05
CA LYS A 54 4.93 9.38 -6.02
C LYS A 54 3.86 9.99 -5.13
N ASP A 55 2.66 10.05 -5.67
CA ASP A 55 1.43 10.38 -4.98
C ASP A 55 0.62 9.09 -4.94
N GLU A 56 0.31 8.61 -3.75
CA GLU A 56 -0.37 7.32 -3.55
C GLU A 56 -1.63 7.50 -2.72
N ALA A 57 -2.58 6.61 -2.94
CA ALA A 57 -3.74 6.50 -2.06
C ALA A 57 -3.97 5.01 -1.78
N TRP A 58 -4.32 4.70 -0.53
CA TRP A 58 -4.63 3.34 -0.11
C TRP A 58 -6.10 3.26 0.30
N TYR A 59 -6.69 2.12 0.01
CA TYR A 59 -8.03 1.74 0.45
C TYR A 59 -7.91 0.39 1.16
N VAL A 60 -8.46 0.30 2.36
CA VAL A 60 -8.45 -0.95 3.12
C VAL A 60 -9.61 -1.82 2.67
N LYS A 61 -9.30 -2.90 1.95
CA LYS A 61 -10.29 -3.86 1.49
C LYS A 61 -10.72 -4.79 2.62
N GLU A 62 -9.76 -5.26 3.43
CA GLU A 62 -10.02 -6.13 4.58
C GLU A 62 -8.86 -6.01 5.58
N GLY A 63 -9.13 -6.36 6.84
CA GLY A 63 -8.16 -6.31 7.90
C GLY A 63 -8.17 -5.01 8.70
N GLU A 64 -7.21 -4.89 9.60
CA GLU A 64 -6.99 -3.71 10.41
C GLU A 64 -5.51 -3.35 10.38
N PHE A 65 -5.23 -2.05 10.29
CA PHE A 65 -3.88 -1.55 10.15
C PHE A 65 -3.64 -0.37 11.07
N LEU A 66 -2.40 -0.21 11.51
CA LEU A 66 -1.94 0.99 12.17
C LEU A 66 -1.15 1.80 11.15
N TYR A 67 -1.65 2.98 10.84
CA TYR A 67 -1.03 3.92 9.91
C TYR A 67 -0.26 4.97 10.69
N ARG A 68 1.04 5.10 10.42
CA ARG A 68 1.88 6.12 11.02
C ARG A 68 2.35 7.09 9.96
N SER A 69 2.31 8.37 10.29
CA SER A 69 2.86 9.42 9.43
C SER A 69 3.63 10.43 10.29
N ILE A 70 4.56 11.12 9.65
CA ILE A 70 5.36 12.16 10.31
C ILE A 70 5.03 13.50 9.67
N ASP A 71 4.64 14.47 10.50
CA ASP A 71 4.53 15.86 10.07
C ASP A 71 5.95 16.42 9.95
N THR A 72 6.36 16.76 8.73
CA THR A 72 7.73 17.20 8.45
C THR A 72 8.02 18.60 8.97
N GLU A 73 7.02 19.40 9.27
CA GLU A 73 7.21 20.75 9.85
C GLU A 73 7.43 20.69 11.36
N THR A 74 6.69 19.82 12.05
CA THR A 74 6.74 19.72 13.51
C THR A 74 7.53 18.51 14.01
N ALA A 75 7.88 17.56 13.14
CA ALA A 75 8.48 16.26 13.46
C ALA A 75 7.61 15.39 14.37
N ILE A 76 6.32 15.69 14.47
CA ILE A 76 5.37 14.89 15.28
C ILE A 76 4.93 13.67 14.50
N THR A 77 5.00 12.49 15.13
CA THR A 77 4.48 11.25 14.58
C THR A 77 3.00 11.12 14.94
N ASN A 78 2.17 10.90 13.92
CA ASN A 78 0.74 10.64 14.09
C ASN A 78 0.47 9.16 13.84
N GLU A 79 -0.45 8.60 14.61
CA GLU A 79 -0.91 7.23 14.45
C GLU A 79 -2.43 7.22 14.29
N GLN A 80 -2.90 6.41 13.33
CA GLN A 80 -4.33 6.23 13.09
C GLN A 80 -4.60 4.76 12.76
N LYS A 81 -5.66 4.21 13.35
CA LYS A 81 -6.12 2.87 13.01
C LYS A 81 -6.98 2.95 11.75
N LEU A 82 -6.64 2.13 10.77
CA LEU A 82 -7.43 1.98 9.55
C LEU A 82 -8.16 0.65 9.60
N THR A 83 -9.44 0.67 9.25
CA THR A 83 -10.27 -0.52 9.15
C THR A 83 -10.90 -0.61 7.78
N GLU A 84 -11.58 -1.72 7.50
CA GLU A 84 -12.24 -1.95 6.22
C GLU A 84 -13.06 -0.75 5.77
N GLY A 85 -12.83 -0.29 4.54
CA GLY A 85 -13.50 0.87 3.97
C GLY A 85 -12.76 2.20 4.13
N ASP A 86 -11.74 2.26 4.98
CA ASP A 86 -10.96 3.48 5.16
C ASP A 86 -10.01 3.71 3.99
N ALA A 87 -9.79 4.98 3.67
CA ALA A 87 -8.86 5.39 2.64
C ALA A 87 -7.95 6.50 3.16
N VAL A 88 -6.71 6.51 2.68
CA VAL A 88 -5.73 7.54 3.03
C VAL A 88 -4.84 7.84 1.83
N ARG A 89 -4.49 9.10 1.66
CA ARG A 89 -3.57 9.55 0.60
C ARG A 89 -2.21 9.86 1.22
N GLN A 90 -1.15 9.37 0.57
CA GLN A 90 0.23 9.74 0.88
C GLN A 90 0.73 10.70 -0.19
N ARG A 91 0.90 11.96 0.18
CA ARG A 91 1.45 12.97 -0.73
C ARG A 91 2.97 12.80 -0.88
N PRO A 92 3.54 13.27 -2.00
CA PRO A 92 5.00 13.28 -2.13
C PRO A 92 5.68 13.95 -0.94
N GLY A 93 6.76 13.35 -0.46
CA GLY A 93 7.52 13.88 0.68
C GLY A 93 6.98 13.57 2.05
N GLN A 94 5.82 12.93 2.17
CA GLN A 94 5.23 12.58 3.46
C GLN A 94 5.71 11.22 3.94
N PRO A 95 6.48 11.14 5.04
CA PRO A 95 6.89 9.85 5.59
C PRO A 95 5.69 9.07 6.14
N HIS A 96 5.65 7.78 5.84
CA HIS A 96 4.54 6.91 6.24
C HIS A 96 5.00 5.48 6.47
N GLN A 97 4.21 4.77 7.28
CA GLN A 97 4.42 3.37 7.60
C GLN A 97 3.07 2.71 7.86
N LEU A 98 2.93 1.47 7.44
CA LEU A 98 1.75 0.67 7.70
C LEU A 98 2.14 -0.61 8.42
N GLU A 99 1.43 -0.90 9.51
CA GLU A 99 1.58 -2.13 10.27
C GLU A 99 0.26 -2.88 10.29
N ALA A 100 0.28 -4.16 9.95
CA ALA A 100 -0.92 -5.00 9.98
C ALA A 100 -1.20 -5.47 11.40
N LEU A 101 -2.40 -5.16 11.89
CA LEU A 101 -2.87 -5.63 13.20
C LEU A 101 -3.54 -7.00 13.10
N MET A 102 -3.90 -7.41 11.89
CA MET A 102 -4.41 -8.73 11.54
C MET A 102 -4.09 -8.98 10.06
N ASP A 103 -4.30 -10.19 9.57
CA ASP A 103 -4.12 -10.47 8.14
C ASP A 103 -5.04 -9.59 7.30
N GLY A 104 -4.50 -9.09 6.22
CA GLY A 104 -5.28 -8.21 5.35
C GLY A 104 -4.53 -7.73 4.12
#